data_2e1722254b07e1945fb4388074119975
#
_entry.id   2e1722254b07e1945fb4388074119975
#
_cell.length_a   1.000
_cell.length_b   1.000
_cell.length_c   1.000
_cell.angle_alpha   90.00
_cell.angle_beta   90.00
_cell.angle_gamma   90.00
#
_symmetry.space_group_name_H-M   'P 1'
#
loop_
_entity.id
_entity.type
_entity.pdbx_description
1 polymer ?
#
loop_
_entity_poly.entity_id
_entity_poly.type
_entity_poly.pdbx_seq_one_letter_code
_entity_poly.pdbx_strand_id
1 'polypeptide(L)'
;ITPDMDWQRFFRFKALLDRYQVKPLIGVVPDNRDENLRGSSESRKDAPADFYAYIRGLQEEGWSVALHGMNHVYSTKKGGLFPLNDFSEYAGKPYEEQKEMIARGKQILEEHDVHTDLFMAPAHSYDRNTLRALKENGFQALTDGFGEQPYLWQGLTFYPISFRLSDTLKKKKGYSTMVVHTGTIQENELAGYE
;
A
#
# COMPACT_ATOMS: atom_id res chain seq x y z
N ILE A 1 -3.94 2.04 4.00
CA ILE A 1 -4.95 2.65 4.90
C ILE A 1 -6.32 2.05 4.67
N THR A 2 -7.17 2.04 5.71
CA THR A 2 -8.49 1.40 5.72
C THR A 2 -9.53 2.30 6.41
N PRO A 3 -10.83 2.13 6.16
CA PRO A 3 -11.86 2.94 6.81
C PRO A 3 -11.85 2.83 8.34
N ASP A 4 -11.44 1.69 8.87
CA ASP A 4 -11.52 1.34 10.29
C ASP A 4 -10.16 1.32 11.02
N MET A 5 -9.11 1.90 10.42
CA MET A 5 -7.77 1.98 11.01
C MET A 5 -7.67 2.95 12.19
N ASP A 6 -6.50 3.07 12.79
CA ASP A 6 -6.18 4.11 13.77
C ASP A 6 -5.99 5.47 13.09
N TRP A 7 -7.07 6.25 13.02
CA TRP A 7 -7.10 7.55 12.37
C TRP A 7 -6.34 8.62 13.14
N GLN A 8 -6.27 8.53 14.46
CA GLN A 8 -5.50 9.48 15.26
C GLN A 8 -4.00 9.40 14.93
N ARG A 9 -3.46 8.18 14.86
CA ARG A 9 -2.05 7.98 14.44
C ARG A 9 -1.81 8.43 13.01
N PHE A 10 -2.72 8.11 12.10
CA PHE A 10 -2.62 8.56 10.72
C PHE A 10 -2.56 10.08 10.62
N PHE A 11 -3.47 10.80 11.27
CA PHE A 11 -3.50 12.27 11.22
C PHE A 11 -2.26 12.91 11.85
N ARG A 12 -1.69 12.32 12.89
CA ARG A 12 -0.42 12.79 13.47
C ARG A 12 0.72 12.65 12.47
N PHE A 13 0.82 11.51 11.80
CA PHE A 13 1.82 11.31 10.75
C PHE A 13 1.56 12.23 9.54
N LYS A 14 0.29 12.39 9.13
CA LYS A 14 -0.08 13.31 8.06
C LYS A 14 0.32 14.74 8.39
N ALA A 15 0.09 15.20 9.60
CA ALA A 15 0.48 16.56 10.01
C ALA A 15 2.00 16.79 9.88
N LEU A 16 2.82 15.77 10.16
CA LEU A 16 4.26 15.82 9.91
C LEU A 16 4.57 15.94 8.41
N LEU A 17 3.95 15.12 7.58
CA LEU A 17 4.13 15.18 6.13
C LEU A 17 3.71 16.53 5.55
N ASP A 18 2.58 17.08 6.02
CA ASP A 18 2.06 18.38 5.58
C ASP A 18 3.03 19.52 5.94
N ARG A 19 3.60 19.48 7.15
CA ARG A 19 4.62 20.44 7.61
C ARG A 19 5.83 20.51 6.69
N TYR A 20 6.26 19.35 6.17
CA TYR A 20 7.39 19.25 5.23
C TYR A 20 6.97 19.21 3.76
N GLN A 21 5.70 19.41 3.45
CA GLN A 21 5.14 19.40 2.10
C GLN A 21 5.41 18.08 1.35
N VAL A 22 5.47 16.97 2.08
CA VAL A 22 5.66 15.62 1.50
C VAL A 22 4.31 15.07 1.06
N LYS A 23 4.23 14.63 -0.19
CA LYS A 23 3.06 13.97 -0.79
C LYS A 23 3.37 12.48 -1.01
N PRO A 24 2.97 11.59 -0.09
CA PRO A 24 3.33 10.19 -0.16
C PRO A 24 2.47 9.38 -1.14
N LEU A 25 2.91 8.16 -1.40
CA LEU A 25 2.08 7.09 -1.91
C LEU A 25 1.39 6.40 -0.73
N ILE A 26 0.07 6.24 -0.78
CA ILE A 26 -0.73 5.51 0.20
C ILE A 26 -1.27 4.21 -0.39
N GLY A 27 -1.15 3.11 0.37
CA GLY A 27 -1.78 1.84 0.03
C GLY A 27 -3.20 1.79 0.60
N VAL A 28 -4.20 1.70 -0.24
CA VAL A 28 -5.61 1.62 0.16
C VAL A 28 -6.11 0.18 0.06
N VAL A 29 -6.68 -0.34 1.15
CA VAL A 29 -7.38 -1.62 1.20
C VAL A 29 -8.87 -1.36 1.07
N PRO A 30 -9.51 -1.67 -0.07
CA PRO A 30 -10.89 -1.25 -0.33
C PRO A 30 -11.95 -1.99 0.49
N ASP A 31 -11.75 -3.27 0.80
CA ASP A 31 -12.68 -4.08 1.61
C ASP A 31 -11.89 -4.78 2.73
N ASN A 32 -11.40 -3.98 3.70
CA ASN A 32 -10.57 -4.52 4.78
C ASN A 32 -11.31 -5.57 5.62
N ARG A 33 -10.69 -6.74 5.75
CA ARG A 33 -11.13 -7.84 6.63
C ARG A 33 -10.05 -8.31 7.59
N ASP A 34 -8.92 -7.60 7.64
CA ASP A 34 -7.84 -7.88 8.57
C ASP A 34 -8.09 -7.13 9.88
N GLU A 35 -8.49 -7.85 10.92
CA GLU A 35 -8.75 -7.30 12.25
C GLU A 35 -7.49 -6.65 12.87
N ASN A 36 -6.28 -7.04 12.43
CA ASN A 36 -5.04 -6.43 12.92
C ASN A 36 -4.84 -5.00 12.44
N LEU A 37 -5.50 -4.60 11.36
CA LEU A 37 -5.49 -3.21 10.88
C LEU A 37 -6.53 -2.32 11.55
N ARG A 38 -7.40 -2.90 12.37
CA ARG A 38 -8.49 -2.18 13.01
C ARG A 38 -7.99 -1.37 14.19
N GLY A 39 -8.29 -0.08 14.18
CA GLY A 39 -8.06 0.80 15.32
C GLY A 39 -9.03 0.54 16.47
N SER A 40 -8.68 1.01 17.67
CA SER A 40 -9.59 1.02 18.82
C SER A 40 -10.84 1.89 18.54
N SER A 41 -11.91 1.71 19.30
CA SER A 41 -13.10 2.58 19.17
C SER A 41 -12.75 4.06 19.38
N GLU A 42 -11.80 4.36 20.27
CA GLU A 42 -11.32 5.71 20.54
C GLU A 42 -10.55 6.27 19.34
N SER A 43 -9.57 5.53 18.82
CA SER A 43 -8.72 6.01 17.71
C SER A 43 -9.46 6.14 16.38
N ARG A 44 -10.64 5.54 16.26
CA ARG A 44 -11.51 5.66 15.09
C ARG A 44 -12.54 6.80 15.16
N LYS A 45 -12.67 7.50 16.29
CA LYS A 45 -13.63 8.63 16.43
C LYS A 45 -13.37 9.76 15.44
N ASP A 46 -12.12 9.95 15.05
CA ASP A 46 -11.72 10.98 14.11
C ASP A 46 -11.74 10.51 12.65
N ALA A 47 -12.28 9.30 12.39
CA ALA A 47 -12.40 8.77 11.03
C ALA A 47 -13.21 9.73 10.13
N PRO A 48 -12.81 9.95 8.88
CA PRO A 48 -13.62 10.70 7.93
C PRO A 48 -15.02 10.09 7.78
N ALA A 49 -16.05 10.91 7.75
CA ALA A 49 -17.43 10.46 7.56
C ALA A 49 -17.64 9.71 6.24
N ASP A 50 -16.90 10.11 5.21
CA ASP A 50 -16.80 9.41 3.92
C ASP A 50 -15.31 9.15 3.64
N PHE A 51 -14.92 7.88 3.80
CA PHE A 51 -13.55 7.42 3.58
C PHE A 51 -13.06 7.69 2.15
N TYR A 52 -13.87 7.34 1.16
CA TYR A 52 -13.45 7.47 -0.23
C TYR A 52 -13.42 8.93 -0.69
N ALA A 53 -14.32 9.79 -0.22
CA ALA A 53 -14.23 11.23 -0.46
C ALA A 53 -12.94 11.80 0.12
N TYR A 54 -12.53 11.31 1.30
CA TYR A 54 -11.24 11.70 1.89
C TYR A 54 -10.05 11.25 1.04
N ILE A 55 -10.05 10.01 0.51
CA ILE A 55 -9.00 9.51 -0.37
C ILE A 55 -8.92 10.33 -1.67
N ARG A 56 -10.06 10.66 -2.29
CA ARG A 56 -10.07 11.58 -3.47
C ARG A 56 -9.45 12.93 -3.15
N GLY A 57 -9.82 13.52 -2.01
CA GLY A 57 -9.22 14.78 -1.56
C GLY A 57 -7.69 14.70 -1.45
N LEU A 58 -7.17 13.59 -0.92
CA LEU A 58 -5.71 13.38 -0.90
C LEU A 58 -5.10 13.29 -2.30
N GLN A 59 -5.77 12.62 -3.26
CA GLN A 59 -5.31 12.60 -4.66
C GLN A 59 -5.31 14.00 -5.28
N GLU A 60 -6.35 14.80 -5.05
CA GLU A 60 -6.43 16.19 -5.49
C GLU A 60 -5.33 17.07 -4.87
N GLU A 61 -4.93 16.77 -3.61
CA GLU A 61 -3.78 17.38 -2.94
C GLU A 61 -2.43 16.92 -3.50
N GLY A 62 -2.39 15.96 -4.42
CA GLY A 62 -1.18 15.43 -5.05
C GLY A 62 -0.59 14.17 -4.40
N TRP A 63 -1.32 13.50 -3.51
CA TRP A 63 -0.93 12.18 -3.01
C TRP A 63 -1.15 11.12 -4.08
N SER A 64 -0.29 10.11 -4.13
CA SER A 64 -0.51 8.95 -4.97
C SER A 64 -1.26 7.87 -4.21
N VAL A 65 -2.11 7.12 -4.91
CA VAL A 65 -2.85 5.97 -4.34
C VAL A 65 -2.40 4.70 -5.02
N ALA A 66 -2.18 3.64 -4.25
CA ALA A 66 -2.01 2.28 -4.73
C ALA A 66 -3.11 1.37 -4.18
N LEU A 67 -3.55 0.40 -4.96
CA LEU A 67 -4.34 -0.72 -4.47
C LEU A 67 -3.46 -1.57 -3.55
N HIS A 68 -3.84 -1.73 -2.27
CA HIS A 68 -3.09 -2.52 -1.29
C HIS A 68 -3.84 -3.81 -0.93
N GLY A 69 -3.93 -4.69 -1.91
CA GLY A 69 -4.77 -5.87 -1.82
C GLY A 69 -6.26 -5.56 -1.92
N MET A 70 -7.09 -6.55 -1.72
CA MET A 70 -8.54 -6.41 -1.66
C MET A 70 -9.06 -6.40 -0.22
N ASN A 71 -8.68 -7.44 0.55
CA ASN A 71 -9.18 -7.66 1.92
C ASN A 71 -8.07 -7.59 2.98
N HIS A 72 -6.80 -7.61 2.58
CA HIS A 72 -5.62 -7.72 3.44
C HIS A 72 -5.60 -8.99 4.31
N VAL A 73 -6.22 -10.09 3.82
CA VAL A 73 -6.27 -11.38 4.53
C VAL A 73 -5.29 -12.38 3.93
N TYR A 74 -4.35 -12.82 4.73
CA TYR A 74 -3.32 -13.77 4.30
C TYR A 74 -3.84 -15.21 4.38
N SER A 75 -4.21 -15.76 3.24
CA SER A 75 -4.85 -17.08 3.12
C SER A 75 -3.92 -18.18 2.59
N THR A 76 -2.72 -17.84 2.14
CA THR A 76 -1.72 -18.80 1.66
C THR A 76 -0.42 -18.69 2.46
N LYS A 77 0.35 -19.80 2.45
CA LYS A 77 1.71 -19.86 3.01
C LYS A 77 2.74 -19.85 1.89
N LYS A 78 2.70 -18.80 1.04
CA LYS A 78 3.59 -18.61 -0.10
C LYS A 78 4.04 -17.16 -0.19
N GLY A 79 5.34 -16.91 -0.04
CA GLY A 79 5.93 -15.56 -0.16
C GLY A 79 6.06 -15.07 -1.61
N GLY A 80 6.02 -15.98 -2.59
CA GLY A 80 6.09 -15.63 -4.00
C GLY A 80 7.50 -15.23 -4.46
N LEU A 81 7.56 -14.19 -5.30
CA LEU A 81 8.80 -13.72 -5.94
C LEU A 81 9.62 -12.78 -5.05
N PHE A 82 8.99 -12.14 -4.09
CA PHE A 82 9.64 -11.27 -3.13
C PHE A 82 9.59 -11.95 -1.74
N PRO A 83 10.55 -12.82 -1.41
CA PRO A 83 10.45 -13.74 -0.28
C PRO A 83 10.80 -13.08 1.07
N LEU A 84 10.13 -11.99 1.41
CA LEU A 84 10.26 -11.33 2.70
C LEU A 84 9.42 -12.03 3.78
N ASN A 85 8.22 -12.47 3.39
CA ASN A 85 7.29 -13.20 4.22
C ASN A 85 6.92 -14.53 3.56
N ASP A 86 6.47 -15.50 4.34
CA ASP A 86 6.04 -16.83 3.89
C ASP A 86 4.51 -16.97 3.81
N PHE A 87 3.80 -15.84 3.79
CA PHE A 87 2.35 -15.79 3.68
C PHE A 87 1.92 -14.70 2.68
N SER A 88 0.73 -14.85 2.11
CA SER A 88 0.22 -13.91 1.10
C SER A 88 -1.29 -13.85 1.06
N GLU A 89 -1.80 -12.72 0.58
CA GLU A 89 -3.19 -12.58 0.12
C GLU A 89 -3.36 -13.19 -1.28
N TYR A 90 -2.33 -13.10 -2.14
CA TYR A 90 -2.38 -13.47 -3.57
C TYR A 90 -1.51 -14.67 -3.94
N ALA A 91 -0.20 -14.61 -3.64
CA ALA A 91 0.75 -15.61 -4.09
C ALA A 91 0.36 -17.02 -3.68
N GLY A 92 0.42 -17.96 -4.64
CA GLY A 92 0.01 -19.35 -4.45
C GLY A 92 -1.46 -19.65 -4.69
N LYS A 93 -2.29 -18.64 -4.96
CA LYS A 93 -3.68 -18.85 -5.41
C LYS A 93 -3.73 -19.14 -6.92
N PRO A 94 -4.81 -19.78 -7.40
CA PRO A 94 -5.07 -19.90 -8.83
C PRO A 94 -5.10 -18.52 -9.52
N TYR A 95 -4.65 -18.47 -10.77
CA TYR A 95 -4.59 -17.23 -11.53
C TYR A 95 -5.95 -16.51 -11.62
N GLU A 96 -7.03 -17.22 -11.93
CA GLU A 96 -8.36 -16.62 -12.08
C GLU A 96 -8.85 -15.98 -10.78
N GLU A 97 -8.56 -16.62 -9.63
CA GLU A 97 -8.90 -16.07 -8.31
C GLU A 97 -8.14 -14.77 -8.05
N GLN A 98 -6.83 -14.74 -8.31
CA GLN A 98 -6.03 -13.53 -8.16
C GLN A 98 -6.52 -12.41 -9.08
N LYS A 99 -6.84 -12.74 -10.34
CA LYS A 99 -7.34 -11.78 -11.33
C LYS A 99 -8.67 -11.16 -10.89
N GLU A 100 -9.60 -11.97 -10.40
CA GLU A 100 -10.90 -11.51 -9.91
C GLU A 100 -10.75 -10.62 -8.66
N MET A 101 -9.92 -11.03 -7.71
CA MET A 101 -9.66 -10.24 -6.50
C MET A 101 -9.08 -8.86 -6.84
N ILE A 102 -8.11 -8.79 -7.74
CA ILE A 102 -7.49 -7.54 -8.20
C ILE A 102 -8.50 -6.68 -8.94
N ALA A 103 -9.28 -7.28 -9.86
CA ALA A 103 -10.35 -6.59 -10.58
C ALA A 103 -11.37 -5.99 -9.62
N ARG A 104 -11.82 -6.76 -8.63
CA ARG A 104 -12.80 -6.30 -7.65
C ARG A 104 -12.25 -5.19 -6.76
N GLY A 105 -11.00 -5.31 -6.28
CA GLY A 105 -10.36 -4.24 -5.50
C GLY A 105 -10.25 -2.93 -6.28
N LYS A 106 -9.84 -3.00 -7.54
CA LYS A 106 -9.79 -1.84 -8.43
C LYS A 106 -11.18 -1.25 -8.68
N GLN A 107 -12.17 -2.11 -8.97
CA GLN A 107 -13.55 -1.69 -9.21
C GLN A 107 -14.13 -0.93 -8.01
N ILE A 108 -13.90 -1.37 -6.78
CA ILE A 108 -14.38 -0.67 -5.57
C ILE A 108 -13.80 0.75 -5.51
N LEU A 109 -12.52 0.92 -5.81
CA LEU A 109 -11.89 2.25 -5.85
C LEU A 109 -12.51 3.12 -6.95
N GLU A 110 -12.67 2.57 -8.16
CA GLU A 110 -13.26 3.28 -9.31
C GLU A 110 -14.74 3.65 -9.10
N GLU A 111 -15.55 2.81 -8.44
CA GLU A 111 -16.94 3.09 -8.05
C GLU A 111 -17.05 4.32 -7.13
N HIS A 112 -15.94 4.69 -6.49
CA HIS A 112 -15.82 5.86 -5.62
C HIS A 112 -14.95 6.98 -6.21
N ASP A 113 -14.71 6.97 -7.51
CA ASP A 113 -13.86 7.94 -8.24
C ASP A 113 -12.42 8.03 -7.71
N VAL A 114 -11.90 6.94 -7.13
CA VAL A 114 -10.49 6.81 -6.75
C VAL A 114 -9.77 6.01 -7.84
N HIS A 115 -8.87 6.64 -8.57
CA HIS A 115 -8.19 6.02 -9.71
C HIS A 115 -6.76 5.64 -9.37
N THR A 116 -6.36 4.42 -9.74
CA THR A 116 -4.97 3.96 -9.60
C THR A 116 -4.59 2.93 -10.64
N ASP A 117 -3.35 2.99 -11.05
CA ASP A 117 -2.63 1.99 -11.83
C ASP A 117 -1.40 1.45 -11.07
N LEU A 118 -1.31 1.78 -9.78
CA LEU A 118 -0.25 1.35 -8.87
C LEU A 118 -0.75 0.25 -7.94
N PHE A 119 0.08 -0.77 -7.73
CA PHE A 119 -0.17 -1.84 -6.79
C PHE A 119 0.89 -1.86 -5.68
N MET A 120 0.44 -2.02 -4.46
CA MET A 120 1.29 -2.24 -3.28
C MET A 120 0.94 -3.62 -2.72
N ALA A 121 1.85 -4.58 -2.83
CA ALA A 121 1.56 -5.95 -2.44
C ALA A 121 1.42 -6.09 -0.92
N PRO A 122 0.28 -6.60 -0.40
CA PRO A 122 0.17 -6.95 1.01
C PRO A 122 1.23 -7.97 1.40
N ALA A 123 1.84 -7.79 2.59
CA ALA A 123 2.99 -8.58 3.05
C ALA A 123 4.17 -8.60 2.07
N HIS A 124 4.24 -7.69 1.10
CA HIS A 124 5.24 -7.68 0.03
C HIS A 124 5.27 -8.97 -0.79
N SER A 125 4.15 -9.70 -0.82
CA SER A 125 4.05 -11.04 -1.40
C SER A 125 3.25 -11.02 -2.69
N TYR A 126 3.86 -11.49 -3.79
CA TYR A 126 3.24 -11.65 -5.09
C TYR A 126 3.95 -12.75 -5.89
N ASP A 127 3.28 -13.35 -6.85
CA ASP A 127 3.85 -14.34 -7.76
C ASP A 127 3.65 -13.96 -9.24
N ARG A 128 4.02 -14.85 -10.16
CA ARG A 128 3.87 -14.59 -11.60
C ARG A 128 2.41 -14.44 -12.02
N ASN A 129 1.49 -15.16 -11.37
CA ASN A 129 0.06 -15.01 -11.60
C ASN A 129 -0.43 -13.64 -11.16
N THR A 130 0.05 -13.14 -10.02
CA THR A 130 -0.25 -11.78 -9.54
C THR A 130 0.17 -10.73 -10.56
N LEU A 131 1.42 -10.82 -11.08
CA LEU A 131 1.92 -9.86 -12.07
C LEU A 131 1.12 -9.89 -13.37
N ARG A 132 0.76 -11.09 -13.83
CA ARG A 132 -0.09 -11.25 -15.00
C ARG A 132 -1.48 -10.65 -14.78
N ALA A 133 -2.09 -10.93 -13.64
CA ALA A 133 -3.41 -10.42 -13.27
C ALA A 133 -3.41 -8.88 -13.13
N LEU A 134 -2.38 -8.30 -12.53
CA LEU A 134 -2.20 -6.84 -12.46
C LEU A 134 -2.18 -6.22 -13.85
N LYS A 135 -1.35 -6.74 -14.75
CA LYS A 135 -1.24 -6.25 -16.12
C LYS A 135 -2.58 -6.31 -16.87
N GLU A 136 -3.28 -7.45 -16.78
CA GLU A 136 -4.58 -7.63 -17.45
C GLU A 136 -5.69 -6.75 -16.86
N ASN A 137 -5.54 -6.30 -15.60
CA ASN A 137 -6.42 -5.31 -14.96
C ASN A 137 -5.94 -3.85 -15.15
N GLY A 138 -4.96 -3.61 -16.04
CA GLY A 138 -4.51 -2.26 -16.41
C GLY A 138 -3.61 -1.58 -15.39
N PHE A 139 -3.03 -2.31 -14.46
CA PHE A 139 -1.97 -1.77 -13.59
C PHE A 139 -0.68 -1.61 -14.39
N GLN A 140 0.10 -0.58 -14.04
CA GLN A 140 1.34 -0.22 -14.73
C GLN A 140 2.56 -0.39 -13.83
N ALA A 141 2.39 -0.34 -12.52
CA ALA A 141 3.51 -0.39 -11.59
C ALA A 141 3.18 -1.02 -10.24
N LEU A 142 4.24 -1.41 -9.53
CA LEU A 142 4.17 -1.85 -8.13
C LEU A 142 5.40 -1.40 -7.32
N THR A 143 5.23 -1.34 -5.99
CA THR A 143 6.21 -0.75 -5.06
C THR A 143 7.29 -1.74 -4.60
N ASP A 144 7.17 -3.03 -4.91
CA ASP A 144 7.96 -4.09 -4.29
C ASP A 144 9.06 -4.57 -5.26
N GLY A 145 9.90 -3.64 -5.69
CA GLY A 145 11.04 -3.92 -6.56
C GLY A 145 12.37 -4.05 -5.82
N PHE A 146 13.32 -4.73 -6.47
CA PHE A 146 14.70 -4.84 -6.00
C PHE A 146 15.59 -3.77 -6.65
N GLY A 147 16.75 -3.52 -6.05
CA GLY A 147 17.79 -2.69 -6.65
C GLY A 147 17.72 -1.22 -6.24
N GLU A 148 18.33 -0.35 -7.07
CA GLU A 148 18.52 1.07 -6.77
C GLU A 148 17.75 2.01 -7.70
N GLN A 149 17.20 1.49 -8.80
CA GLN A 149 16.43 2.25 -9.79
C GLN A 149 15.15 1.52 -10.15
N PRO A 150 14.08 2.24 -10.51
CA PRO A 150 12.91 1.63 -11.11
C PRO A 150 13.31 0.85 -12.38
N TYR A 151 12.69 -0.29 -12.58
CA TYR A 151 12.94 -1.12 -13.76
C TYR A 151 11.65 -1.72 -14.32
N LEU A 152 11.66 -1.96 -15.63
CA LEU A 152 10.56 -2.61 -16.33
C LEU A 152 10.80 -4.12 -16.40
N TRP A 153 9.83 -4.90 -15.91
CA TRP A 153 9.84 -6.35 -16.06
C TRP A 153 8.42 -6.87 -16.28
N GLN A 154 8.24 -7.77 -17.23
CA GLN A 154 6.94 -8.33 -17.64
C GLN A 154 5.86 -7.27 -17.96
N GLY A 155 6.26 -6.09 -18.40
CA GLY A 155 5.36 -4.99 -18.73
C GLY A 155 4.84 -4.20 -17.54
N LEU A 156 5.44 -4.36 -16.35
CA LEU A 156 5.17 -3.60 -15.14
C LEU A 156 6.44 -2.88 -14.67
N THR A 157 6.30 -1.66 -14.21
CA THR A 157 7.39 -0.91 -13.57
C THR A 157 7.47 -1.29 -12.09
N PHE A 158 8.65 -1.69 -11.65
CA PHE A 158 8.95 -2.00 -10.25
C PHE A 158 9.70 -0.85 -9.61
N TYR A 159 9.16 -0.31 -8.52
CA TYR A 159 9.86 0.68 -7.72
C TYR A 159 10.62 0.00 -6.59
N PRO A 160 11.93 0.29 -6.41
CA PRO A 160 12.72 -0.27 -5.33
C PRO A 160 12.16 0.07 -3.96
N ILE A 161 12.23 -0.88 -3.03
CA ILE A 161 11.75 -0.74 -1.66
C ILE A 161 12.89 -0.74 -0.65
N SER A 162 12.78 0.05 0.39
CA SER A 162 13.62 0.05 1.59
C SER A 162 12.76 -0.01 2.84
N PHE A 163 13.18 -0.85 3.80
CA PHE A 163 12.43 -1.09 5.02
C PHE A 163 12.91 -0.26 6.20
N ARG A 164 14.05 0.40 6.10
CA ARG A 164 14.65 1.16 7.20
C ARG A 164 14.91 2.59 6.77
N LEU A 165 14.43 3.53 7.59
CA LEU A 165 14.72 4.96 7.42
C LEU A 165 16.22 5.22 7.31
N SER A 166 17.02 4.61 8.20
CA SER A 166 18.48 4.75 8.21
C SER A 166 19.15 4.34 6.90
N ASP A 167 18.63 3.33 6.21
CA ASP A 167 19.17 2.87 4.94
C ASP A 167 18.77 3.81 3.79
N THR A 168 17.55 4.35 3.85
CA THR A 168 17.07 5.35 2.90
C THR A 168 17.88 6.65 3.02
N LEU A 169 18.13 7.13 4.23
CA LEU A 169 18.88 8.36 4.47
C LEU A 169 20.38 8.25 4.10
N LYS A 170 20.95 7.05 4.12
CA LYS A 170 22.33 6.80 3.68
C LYS A 170 22.51 6.76 2.16
N LYS A 171 21.43 6.57 1.41
CA LYS A 171 21.46 6.52 -0.05
C LYS A 171 21.80 7.89 -0.61
N LYS A 172 22.93 7.99 -1.31
CA LYS A 172 23.33 9.21 -2.03
C LYS A 172 22.89 9.25 -3.49
N LYS A 173 22.42 8.12 -4.00
CA LYS A 173 21.96 7.94 -5.39
C LYS A 173 20.86 6.89 -5.43
N GLY A 174 20.09 6.90 -6.50
CA GLY A 174 19.05 5.91 -6.74
C GLY A 174 17.68 6.34 -6.24
N TYR A 175 16.74 5.42 -6.34
CA TYR A 175 15.33 5.59 -5.96
C TYR A 175 14.97 4.56 -4.90
N SER A 176 14.13 4.95 -3.95
CA SER A 176 13.65 4.01 -2.95
C SER A 176 12.29 4.44 -2.42
N THR A 177 11.42 3.47 -2.26
CA THR A 177 10.15 3.64 -1.52
C THR A 177 10.38 3.21 -0.09
N MET A 178 10.18 4.11 0.85
CA MET A 178 10.24 3.79 2.29
C MET A 178 8.85 3.42 2.78
N VAL A 179 8.76 2.29 3.48
CA VAL A 179 7.48 1.80 4.02
C VAL A 179 7.25 2.35 5.41
N VAL A 180 6.06 2.90 5.65
CA VAL A 180 5.59 3.34 6.97
C VAL A 180 4.20 2.76 7.24
N HIS A 181 4.07 2.04 8.35
CA HIS A 181 2.79 1.48 8.79
C HIS A 181 2.13 2.44 9.81
N THR A 182 1.34 3.37 9.32
CA THR A 182 0.74 4.44 10.16
C THR A 182 -0.16 3.91 11.27
N GLY A 183 -0.81 2.76 11.07
CA GLY A 183 -1.67 2.14 12.09
C GLY A 183 -0.92 1.57 13.30
N THR A 184 0.39 1.34 13.19
CA THR A 184 1.21 0.74 14.25
C THR A 184 2.39 1.61 14.70
N ILE A 185 2.60 2.76 14.04
CA ILE A 185 3.71 3.67 14.35
C ILE A 185 3.68 4.11 15.82
N GLN A 186 4.83 4.04 16.48
CA GLN A 186 4.97 4.44 17.87
C GLN A 186 5.45 5.90 17.98
N GLU A 187 5.24 6.55 19.14
CA GLU A 187 5.64 7.95 19.38
C GLU A 187 7.13 8.21 19.14
N ASN A 188 7.97 7.29 19.61
CA ASN A 188 9.41 7.37 19.42
C ASN A 188 9.83 7.19 17.94
N GLU A 189 9.04 6.49 17.14
CA GLU A 189 9.26 6.36 15.71
C GLU A 189 8.87 7.65 14.99
N LEU A 190 7.75 8.28 15.38
CA LEU A 190 7.34 9.59 14.84
C LEU A 190 8.44 10.63 15.01
N ALA A 191 9.03 10.71 16.20
CA ALA A 191 10.15 11.60 16.48
C ALA A 191 11.39 11.32 15.60
N GLY A 192 11.54 10.11 15.11
CA GLY A 192 12.62 9.74 14.18
C GLY A 192 12.42 10.27 12.74
N TYR A 193 11.22 10.70 12.38
CA TYR A 193 10.91 11.31 11.08
C TYR A 193 10.99 12.85 11.09
N GLU A 194 11.06 13.48 12.27
CA GLU A 194 11.28 14.92 12.45
C GLU A 194 12.76 15.31 12.25
#